data_6a59b91ab31c0bc033143b4f62166e9d
#
_entry.id   6a59b91ab31c0bc033143b4f62166e9d
#
_cell.length_a   1.000
_cell.length_b   1.000
_cell.length_c   1.000
_cell.angle_alpha   90.00
_cell.angle_beta   90.00
_cell.angle_gamma   90.00
#
_symmetry.space_group_name_H-M   'P 1'
#
loop_
_entity.id
_entity.type
_entity.pdbx_description
1 polymer ?
#
loop_
_entity_poly.entity_id
_entity_poly.type
_entity_poly.pdbx_seq_one_letter_code
_entity_poly.pdbx_strand_id
1 'polypeptide(L)'
;AIEVYDPQTHVWRKLALAGPAQFEARAAADHICGVTSPNHGFAGALCLRVFGQNAAAVGISEALAARSGLHADSVLIFPGDKVGIMPDWHYMSLKLIFERPTGLILGAQAIGEGDVVGRMNVIAAMIRMHATVYDLKDMTLCYSPVYSTAKDPVNQAALVAINVLEDQLRQVHVSEVRSLVESGAYIVDVREEGEYAEGHL
;
A
#
# COMPACT_ATOMS: atom_id res chain seq x y z
N ALA A 1 -17.83 -17.66 4.33
CA ALA A 1 -16.68 -17.00 4.92
C ALA A 1 -16.62 -17.33 6.40
N ILE A 2 -15.51 -17.82 6.85
CA ILE A 2 -15.21 -18.09 8.25
C ILE A 2 -14.32 -17.00 8.83
N GLU A 3 -14.05 -17.06 10.11
CA GLU A 3 -13.04 -16.20 10.72
C GLU A 3 -11.65 -16.69 10.36
N VAL A 4 -10.76 -15.76 10.05
CA VAL A 4 -9.37 -16.00 9.73
C VAL A 4 -8.48 -15.29 10.74
N TYR A 5 -7.34 -15.89 11.04
CA TYR A 5 -6.33 -15.23 11.85
C TYR A 5 -5.60 -14.18 11.01
N ASP A 6 -5.55 -12.95 11.53
CA ASP A 6 -4.76 -11.88 10.93
C ASP A 6 -3.39 -11.82 11.62
N PRO A 7 -2.31 -12.13 10.90
CA PRO A 7 -0.98 -12.20 11.49
C PRO A 7 -0.37 -10.84 11.84
N GLN A 8 -0.94 -9.74 11.35
CA GLN A 8 -0.45 -8.37 11.63
C GLN A 8 -1.06 -7.80 12.91
N THR A 9 -2.35 -8.07 13.14
CA THR A 9 -3.08 -7.56 14.31
C THR A 9 -3.23 -8.60 15.42
N HIS A 10 -2.85 -9.86 15.16
CA HIS A 10 -2.97 -11.00 16.06
C HIS A 10 -4.41 -11.29 16.53
N VAL A 11 -5.41 -10.91 15.73
CA VAL A 11 -6.82 -11.14 16.05
C VAL A 11 -7.52 -12.00 14.98
N TRP A 12 -8.58 -12.69 15.40
CA TRP A 12 -9.47 -13.37 14.48
C TRP A 12 -10.48 -12.37 13.93
N ARG A 13 -10.67 -12.38 12.61
CA ARG A 13 -11.63 -11.50 11.93
C ARG A 13 -12.28 -12.18 10.73
N LYS A 14 -13.45 -11.69 10.34
CA LYS A 14 -14.09 -12.11 9.10
C LYS A 14 -13.39 -11.46 7.92
N LEU A 15 -12.93 -12.29 6.99
CA LEU A 15 -12.33 -11.85 5.74
C LEU A 15 -13.07 -12.52 4.58
N ALA A 16 -14.14 -11.85 4.10
CA ALA A 16 -15.05 -12.39 3.09
C ALA A 16 -14.45 -12.26 1.66
N LEU A 17 -13.33 -12.93 1.44
CA LEU A 17 -12.61 -12.96 0.17
C LEU A 17 -12.51 -14.39 -0.36
N ALA A 18 -12.57 -14.54 -1.68
CA ALA A 18 -12.50 -15.85 -2.34
C ALA A 18 -11.15 -16.56 -2.13
N GLY A 19 -10.04 -15.81 -2.15
CA GLY A 19 -8.70 -16.37 -1.92
C GLY A 19 -8.59 -17.12 -0.60
N PRO A 20 -8.76 -16.46 0.57
CA PRO A 20 -8.80 -17.13 1.87
C PRO A 20 -9.77 -18.32 1.91
N ALA A 21 -10.97 -18.19 1.37
CA ALA A 21 -11.97 -19.27 1.38
C ALA A 21 -11.47 -20.53 0.63
N GLN A 22 -10.75 -20.37 -0.48
CA GLN A 22 -10.17 -21.50 -1.22
C GLN A 22 -9.03 -22.18 -0.44
N PHE A 23 -8.15 -21.40 0.18
CA PHE A 23 -7.07 -21.94 0.99
C PHE A 23 -7.61 -22.70 2.22
N GLU A 24 -8.62 -22.16 2.88
CA GLU A 24 -9.23 -22.81 4.05
C GLU A 24 -10.02 -24.06 3.68
N ALA A 25 -10.71 -24.07 2.54
CA ALA A 25 -11.37 -25.27 2.03
C ALA A 25 -10.35 -26.39 1.77
N ARG A 26 -9.19 -26.05 1.22
CA ARG A 26 -8.10 -26.99 1.03
C ARG A 26 -7.53 -27.51 2.36
N ALA A 27 -7.26 -26.60 3.31
CA ALA A 27 -6.76 -26.96 4.63
C ALA A 27 -7.73 -27.89 5.39
N ALA A 28 -9.05 -27.63 5.27
CA ALA A 28 -10.07 -28.49 5.84
C ALA A 28 -10.07 -29.90 5.22
N ALA A 29 -9.97 -30.00 3.90
CA ALA A 29 -9.87 -31.27 3.20
C ALA A 29 -8.59 -32.05 3.60
N ASP A 30 -7.46 -31.38 3.65
CA ASP A 30 -6.19 -31.96 4.09
C ASP A 30 -6.31 -32.49 5.52
N HIS A 31 -6.92 -31.74 6.44
CA HIS A 31 -7.13 -32.18 7.83
C HIS A 31 -8.02 -33.40 7.91
N ILE A 32 -9.12 -33.48 7.16
CA ILE A 32 -10.01 -34.66 7.10
C ILE A 32 -9.23 -35.88 6.60
N CYS A 33 -8.30 -35.70 5.68
CA CYS A 33 -7.44 -36.76 5.16
C CYS A 33 -6.21 -37.09 6.05
N GLY A 34 -6.10 -36.48 7.22
CA GLY A 34 -4.96 -36.67 8.13
C GLY A 34 -3.67 -36.00 7.71
N VAL A 35 -3.73 -35.07 6.77
CA VAL A 35 -2.59 -34.26 6.32
C VAL A 35 -2.53 -32.96 7.12
N THR A 36 -1.36 -32.66 7.70
CA THR A 36 -1.16 -31.39 8.41
C THR A 36 -0.87 -30.28 7.41
N SER A 37 -1.75 -29.28 7.38
CA SER A 37 -1.59 -28.07 6.57
C SER A 37 -1.44 -26.86 7.50
N PRO A 38 -0.26 -26.19 7.55
CA PRO A 38 -0.09 -25.04 8.43
C PRO A 38 -0.92 -23.86 7.93
N ASN A 39 -1.71 -23.27 8.82
CA ASN A 39 -2.43 -22.03 8.55
C ASN A 39 -1.65 -20.85 9.14
N HIS A 40 -1.13 -20.01 8.26
CA HIS A 40 -0.36 -18.83 8.65
C HIS A 40 -1.20 -17.53 8.70
N GLY A 41 -2.52 -17.66 8.59
CA GLY A 41 -3.43 -16.52 8.51
C GLY A 41 -3.36 -15.78 7.18
N PHE A 42 -4.12 -14.69 7.10
CA PHE A 42 -4.28 -13.89 5.87
C PHE A 42 -4.27 -12.41 6.20
N ALA A 43 -3.39 -11.65 5.57
CA ALA A 43 -3.37 -10.19 5.67
C ALA A 43 -4.53 -9.53 4.91
N GLY A 44 -5.12 -10.24 3.96
CA GLY A 44 -6.16 -9.73 3.05
C GLY A 44 -5.54 -9.01 1.85
N ALA A 45 -6.06 -9.35 0.67
CA ALA A 45 -5.74 -8.67 -0.57
C ALA A 45 -7.01 -8.64 -1.42
N LEU A 46 -7.35 -7.47 -1.96
CA LEU A 46 -8.52 -7.30 -2.79
C LEU A 46 -8.24 -6.30 -3.92
N CYS A 47 -8.92 -6.48 -5.03
CA CYS A 47 -8.92 -5.51 -6.11
C CYS A 47 -10.30 -5.43 -6.76
N LEU A 48 -10.55 -4.31 -7.41
CA LEU A 48 -11.76 -4.07 -8.19
C LEU A 48 -11.47 -3.11 -9.35
N ARG A 49 -12.34 -3.12 -10.35
CA ARG A 49 -12.31 -2.14 -11.44
C ARG A 49 -13.64 -1.43 -11.51
N VAL A 50 -13.62 -0.09 -11.50
CA VAL A 50 -14.80 0.76 -11.56
C VAL A 50 -14.52 1.95 -12.49
N PHE A 51 -15.38 2.15 -13.49
CA PHE A 51 -15.28 3.27 -14.44
C PHE A 51 -13.90 3.47 -15.09
N GLY A 52 -13.21 2.37 -15.41
CA GLY A 52 -11.88 2.45 -15.99
C GLY A 52 -10.74 2.50 -14.96
N GLN A 53 -11.02 2.85 -13.72
CA GLN A 53 -10.03 2.84 -12.63
C GLN A 53 -9.87 1.45 -12.03
N ASN A 54 -8.63 1.03 -11.83
CA ASN A 54 -8.26 -0.14 -11.05
C ASN A 54 -7.96 0.31 -9.63
N ALA A 55 -8.58 -0.31 -8.64
CA ALA A 55 -8.28 -0.07 -7.24
C ALA A 55 -7.91 -1.38 -6.56
N ALA A 56 -6.92 -1.34 -5.68
CA ALA A 56 -6.50 -2.50 -4.91
C ALA A 56 -6.02 -2.10 -3.52
N ALA A 57 -6.17 -3.03 -2.58
CA ALA A 57 -5.69 -2.87 -1.21
C ALA A 57 -5.15 -4.20 -0.69
N VAL A 58 -4.09 -4.14 0.10
CA VAL A 58 -3.47 -5.29 0.75
C VAL A 58 -3.08 -4.96 2.19
N GLY A 59 -3.12 -5.96 3.07
CA GLY A 59 -2.79 -5.77 4.49
C GLY A 59 -3.83 -4.95 5.25
N ILE A 60 -3.38 -4.15 6.18
CA ILE A 60 -4.22 -3.34 7.06
C ILE A 60 -4.24 -1.86 6.65
N SER A 61 -5.35 -1.18 6.94
CA SER A 61 -5.45 0.27 6.78
C SER A 61 -4.92 1.01 8.00
N GLU A 62 -4.63 2.31 7.86
CA GLU A 62 -4.26 3.18 8.99
C GLU A 62 -5.30 3.12 10.13
N ALA A 63 -6.58 3.13 9.78
CA ALA A 63 -7.66 3.04 10.75
C ALA A 63 -7.66 1.70 11.50
N LEU A 64 -7.30 0.59 10.84
CA LEU A 64 -7.18 -0.70 11.50
C LEU A 64 -5.91 -0.77 12.34
N ALA A 65 -4.79 -0.25 11.86
CA ALA A 65 -3.55 -0.15 12.62
C ALA A 65 -3.76 0.62 13.94
N ALA A 66 -4.37 1.79 13.88
CA ALA A 66 -4.69 2.60 15.05
C ALA A 66 -5.58 1.87 16.05
N ARG A 67 -6.65 1.20 15.58
CA ARG A 67 -7.54 0.40 16.45
C ARG A 67 -6.85 -0.81 17.07
N SER A 68 -5.83 -1.33 16.43
CA SER A 68 -5.03 -2.46 16.92
C SER A 68 -3.86 -2.04 17.81
N GLY A 69 -3.71 -0.73 18.07
CA GLY A 69 -2.62 -0.20 18.90
C GLY A 69 -1.25 -0.25 18.25
N LEU A 70 -1.19 -0.43 16.92
CA LEU A 70 0.07 -0.41 16.18
C LEU A 70 0.52 1.02 15.94
N HIS A 71 1.81 1.28 16.17
CA HIS A 71 2.41 2.58 15.88
C HIS A 71 2.77 2.65 14.40
N ALA A 72 1.77 2.94 13.57
CA ALA A 72 1.89 2.99 12.12
C ALA A 72 2.00 4.43 11.61
N ASP A 73 2.68 4.57 10.49
CA ASP A 73 2.72 5.77 9.67
C ASP A 73 2.44 5.39 8.21
N SER A 74 2.23 6.38 7.35
CA SER A 74 1.97 6.13 5.93
C SER A 74 2.56 7.20 5.04
N VAL A 75 2.86 6.84 3.81
CA VAL A 75 3.21 7.79 2.74
C VAL A 75 2.25 7.64 1.58
N LEU A 76 1.93 8.75 0.92
CA LEU A 76 1.13 8.79 -0.29
C LEU A 76 1.96 9.41 -1.42
N ILE A 77 2.05 8.69 -2.53
CA ILE A 77 2.79 9.15 -3.71
C ILE A 77 1.92 9.04 -4.96
N PHE A 78 2.29 9.79 -6.00
CA PHE A 78 1.56 9.85 -7.28
C PHE A 78 2.48 9.53 -8.47
N PRO A 79 3.08 8.32 -8.52
CA PRO A 79 3.99 7.96 -9.59
C PRO A 79 3.24 7.66 -10.90
N GLY A 80 3.97 7.74 -12.02
CA GLY A 80 3.52 7.13 -13.28
C GLY A 80 3.61 5.61 -13.22
N ASP A 81 2.68 4.93 -13.85
CA ASP A 81 2.64 3.47 -13.94
C ASP A 81 3.77 2.92 -14.83
N LYS A 82 4.24 3.70 -15.80
CA LYS A 82 5.34 3.40 -16.74
C LYS A 82 6.07 4.67 -17.17
N VAL A 83 6.98 4.56 -18.10
CA VAL A 83 7.75 5.70 -18.61
C VAL A 83 6.83 6.68 -19.37
N GLY A 84 6.91 7.97 -19.05
CA GLY A 84 5.99 9.02 -19.52
C GLY A 84 5.95 9.27 -21.02
N ILE A 85 6.89 8.70 -21.81
CA ILE A 85 6.84 8.75 -23.27
C ILE A 85 5.89 7.70 -23.89
N MET A 86 5.39 6.77 -23.08
CA MET A 86 4.43 5.75 -23.56
C MET A 86 3.05 6.39 -23.72
N PRO A 87 2.32 6.12 -24.82
CA PRO A 87 1.04 6.76 -25.10
C PRO A 87 -0.08 6.37 -24.13
N ASP A 88 0.08 5.25 -23.45
CA ASP A 88 -0.85 4.69 -22.45
C ASP A 88 -0.30 4.82 -21.02
N TRP A 89 0.51 5.84 -20.78
CA TRP A 89 1.01 6.21 -19.46
C TRP A 89 -0.08 6.88 -18.61
N HIS A 90 -0.17 6.49 -17.35
CA HIS A 90 -1.13 7.05 -16.40
C HIS A 90 -0.51 7.25 -15.02
N TYR A 91 -0.97 8.24 -14.30
CA TYR A 91 -0.68 8.35 -12.87
C TYR A 91 -1.44 7.32 -12.06
N MET A 92 -0.86 6.93 -10.94
CA MET A 92 -1.56 6.21 -9.88
C MET A 92 -1.37 6.90 -8.53
N SER A 93 -2.37 6.80 -7.66
CA SER A 93 -2.20 7.13 -6.24
C SER A 93 -1.80 5.86 -5.52
N LEU A 94 -0.69 5.86 -4.81
CA LEU A 94 -0.21 4.72 -4.02
C LEU A 94 0.10 5.17 -2.59
N LYS A 95 -0.62 4.57 -1.63
CA LYS A 95 -0.37 4.73 -0.19
C LYS A 95 0.32 3.48 0.32
N LEU A 96 1.45 3.64 1.01
CA LEU A 96 2.16 2.59 1.72
C LEU A 96 2.05 2.84 3.23
N ILE A 97 1.69 1.81 4.00
CA ILE A 97 1.51 1.86 5.46
C ILE A 97 2.59 0.97 6.08
N PHE A 98 3.30 1.49 7.06
CA PHE A 98 4.40 0.81 7.72
C PHE A 98 4.44 1.09 9.22
N GLU A 99 5.06 0.21 9.98
CA GLU A 99 5.23 0.34 11.41
C GLU A 99 6.45 1.24 11.75
N ARG A 100 6.32 2.09 12.77
CA ARG A 100 7.44 2.81 13.37
C ARG A 100 7.92 2.10 14.64
N PRO A 101 9.23 2.04 14.88
CA PRO A 101 10.35 2.51 14.05
C PRO A 101 10.89 1.46 13.08
N THR A 102 10.31 0.26 13.03
CA THR A 102 10.89 -0.93 12.37
C THR A 102 10.88 -0.83 10.83
N GLY A 103 9.96 -0.05 10.27
CA GLY A 103 9.69 -0.01 8.83
C GLY A 103 8.98 -1.26 8.29
N LEU A 104 8.46 -2.15 9.17
CA LEU A 104 7.70 -3.32 8.75
C LEU A 104 6.50 -2.90 7.91
N ILE A 105 6.32 -3.52 6.75
CA ILE A 105 5.21 -3.20 5.84
C ILE A 105 3.93 -3.78 6.41
N LEU A 106 2.95 -2.91 6.67
CA LEU A 106 1.67 -3.28 7.26
C LEU A 106 0.55 -3.35 6.22
N GLY A 107 0.60 -2.50 5.20
CA GLY A 107 -0.44 -2.47 4.18
C GLY A 107 -0.16 -1.49 3.06
N ALA A 108 -1.01 -1.54 2.04
CA ALA A 108 -0.99 -0.56 0.97
C ALA A 108 -2.37 -0.44 0.32
N GLN A 109 -2.59 0.71 -0.31
CA GLN A 109 -3.76 1.00 -1.13
C GLN A 109 -3.31 1.72 -2.38
N ALA A 110 -3.86 1.36 -3.54
CA ALA A 110 -3.59 2.10 -4.76
C ALA A 110 -4.80 2.18 -5.67
N ILE A 111 -4.87 3.25 -6.46
CA ILE A 111 -5.89 3.48 -7.48
C ILE A 111 -5.24 4.18 -8.69
N GLY A 112 -5.67 3.79 -9.90
CA GLY A 112 -5.23 4.36 -11.16
C GLY A 112 -5.72 3.56 -12.35
N GLU A 113 -5.50 4.07 -13.55
CA GLU A 113 -5.91 3.41 -14.80
C GLU A 113 -4.95 2.29 -15.22
N GLY A 114 -3.68 2.41 -14.85
CA GLY A 114 -2.63 1.46 -15.20
C GLY A 114 -2.58 0.20 -14.33
N ASP A 115 -1.44 -0.47 -14.33
CA ASP A 115 -1.22 -1.70 -13.55
C ASP A 115 -1.03 -1.42 -12.05
N VAL A 116 -2.14 -1.19 -11.35
CA VAL A 116 -2.20 -1.06 -9.90
C VAL A 116 -2.08 -2.43 -9.22
N VAL A 117 -2.75 -3.45 -9.78
CA VAL A 117 -2.88 -4.75 -9.12
C VAL A 117 -1.55 -5.49 -9.03
N GLY A 118 -0.71 -5.41 -10.07
CA GLY A 118 0.63 -6.00 -10.07
C GLY A 118 1.49 -5.47 -8.92
N ARG A 119 1.45 -4.15 -8.68
CA ARG A 119 2.17 -3.49 -7.57
C ARG A 119 1.67 -3.95 -6.21
N MET A 120 0.35 -4.06 -6.05
CA MET A 120 -0.25 -4.55 -4.80
C MET A 120 0.10 -6.02 -4.53
N ASN A 121 0.24 -6.86 -5.57
CA ASN A 121 0.70 -8.23 -5.41
C ASN A 121 2.15 -8.31 -4.91
N VAL A 122 3.04 -7.41 -5.35
CA VAL A 122 4.39 -7.30 -4.80
C VAL A 122 4.33 -6.98 -3.30
N ILE A 123 3.56 -5.96 -2.91
CA ILE A 123 3.44 -5.57 -1.50
C ILE A 123 2.78 -6.69 -0.67
N ALA A 124 1.79 -7.40 -1.22
CA ALA A 124 1.19 -8.56 -0.54
C ALA A 124 2.22 -9.66 -0.24
N ALA A 125 3.12 -9.94 -1.19
CA ALA A 125 4.22 -10.88 -0.99
C ALA A 125 5.19 -10.39 0.09
N MET A 126 5.54 -9.09 0.10
CA MET A 126 6.41 -8.48 1.10
C MET A 126 5.80 -8.57 2.51
N ILE A 127 4.50 -8.26 2.67
CA ILE A 127 3.78 -8.44 3.94
C ILE A 127 3.85 -9.90 4.39
N ARG A 128 3.62 -10.85 3.48
CA ARG A 128 3.68 -12.28 3.80
C ARG A 128 5.06 -12.74 4.29
N MET A 129 6.12 -12.10 3.80
CA MET A 129 7.50 -12.37 4.17
C MET A 129 7.98 -11.56 5.37
N HIS A 130 7.10 -10.77 6.01
CA HIS A 130 7.45 -9.84 7.10
C HIS A 130 8.57 -8.86 6.72
N ALA A 131 8.56 -8.42 5.47
CA ALA A 131 9.57 -7.53 4.94
C ALA A 131 9.33 -6.07 5.38
N THR A 132 10.40 -5.30 5.33
CA THR A 132 10.43 -3.88 5.67
C THR A 132 10.43 -3.00 4.42
N VAL A 133 10.27 -1.70 4.62
CA VAL A 133 10.44 -0.70 3.55
C VAL A 133 11.87 -0.69 3.00
N TYR A 134 12.86 -1.10 3.80
CA TYR A 134 14.26 -1.24 3.36
C TYR A 134 14.42 -2.40 2.37
N ASP A 135 13.76 -3.53 2.64
CA ASP A 135 13.74 -4.67 1.71
C ASP A 135 13.02 -4.29 0.41
N LEU A 136 11.87 -3.58 0.51
CA LEU A 136 11.09 -3.14 -0.65
C LEU A 136 11.86 -2.13 -1.52
N LYS A 137 12.65 -1.25 -0.92
CA LYS A 137 13.52 -0.30 -1.62
C LYS A 137 14.51 -1.02 -2.54
N ASP A 138 15.10 -2.11 -2.05
CA ASP A 138 16.15 -2.87 -2.73
C ASP A 138 15.62 -3.98 -3.67
N MET A 139 14.29 -4.14 -3.73
CA MET A 139 13.66 -5.13 -4.60
C MET A 139 13.92 -4.83 -6.07
N THR A 140 14.57 -5.76 -6.77
CA THR A 140 14.73 -5.70 -8.22
C THR A 140 13.51 -6.26 -8.91
N LEU A 141 12.78 -5.40 -9.61
CA LEU A 141 11.56 -5.77 -10.34
C LEU A 141 11.82 -5.76 -11.85
N CYS A 142 11.00 -6.51 -12.58
CA CYS A 142 11.08 -6.54 -14.04
C CYS A 142 10.76 -5.16 -14.61
N TYR A 143 11.66 -4.68 -15.47
CA TYR A 143 11.53 -3.37 -16.09
C TYR A 143 11.66 -3.43 -17.61
N SER A 144 10.75 -2.71 -18.25
CA SER A 144 10.89 -2.22 -19.62
C SER A 144 9.97 -1.00 -19.74
N PRO A 145 10.28 -0.02 -20.61
CA PRO A 145 9.50 1.23 -20.73
C PRO A 145 7.99 1.04 -20.90
N VAL A 146 7.56 -0.06 -21.52
CA VAL A 146 6.15 -0.38 -21.78
C VAL A 146 5.41 -0.96 -20.56
N TYR A 147 6.14 -1.38 -19.51
CA TYR A 147 5.54 -2.04 -18.35
C TYR A 147 5.68 -1.26 -17.04
N SER A 148 6.78 -0.52 -16.87
CA SER A 148 7.06 0.15 -15.61
C SER A 148 8.03 1.33 -15.82
N THR A 149 8.46 1.93 -14.71
CA THR A 149 9.61 2.81 -14.62
C THR A 149 10.81 2.05 -14.04
N ALA A 150 12.04 2.47 -14.35
CA ALA A 150 13.26 1.81 -13.86
C ALA A 150 13.33 1.75 -12.33
N LYS A 151 12.75 2.74 -11.66
CA LYS A 151 12.43 2.73 -10.22
C LYS A 151 10.92 2.56 -10.12
N ASP A 152 10.47 1.32 -9.88
CA ASP A 152 9.04 1.01 -9.85
C ASP A 152 8.31 1.84 -8.77
N PRO A 153 7.02 2.16 -8.94
CA PRO A 153 6.19 2.81 -7.91
C PRO A 153 6.35 2.26 -6.51
N VAL A 154 6.49 0.95 -6.32
CA VAL A 154 6.66 0.37 -4.97
C VAL A 154 8.04 0.70 -4.38
N ASN A 155 9.11 0.74 -5.19
CA ASN A 155 10.42 1.20 -4.71
C ASN A 155 10.39 2.70 -4.36
N GLN A 156 9.69 3.51 -5.15
CA GLN A 156 9.52 4.94 -4.86
C GLN A 156 8.81 5.16 -3.53
N ALA A 157 7.70 4.44 -3.28
CA ALA A 157 6.98 4.51 -2.01
C ALA A 157 7.88 4.13 -0.82
N ALA A 158 8.69 3.08 -0.98
CA ALA A 158 9.63 2.64 0.05
C ALA A 158 10.68 3.71 0.37
N LEU A 159 11.23 4.37 -0.66
CA LEU A 159 12.20 5.46 -0.46
C LEU A 159 11.61 6.64 0.30
N VAL A 160 10.38 7.05 -0.03
CA VAL A 160 9.70 8.13 0.70
C VAL A 160 9.41 7.71 2.14
N ALA A 161 8.99 6.45 2.36
CA ALA A 161 8.78 5.92 3.71
C ALA A 161 10.08 5.93 4.55
N ILE A 162 11.22 5.57 3.96
CA ILE A 162 12.52 5.63 4.63
C ILE A 162 12.87 7.06 5.01
N ASN A 163 12.68 8.03 4.10
CA ASN A 163 12.94 9.44 4.41
C ASN A 163 12.12 9.94 5.61
N VAL A 164 10.87 9.44 5.75
CA VAL A 164 10.00 9.76 6.91
C VAL A 164 10.49 9.04 8.17
N LEU A 165 10.90 7.77 8.07
CA LEU A 165 11.43 7.00 9.21
C LEU A 165 12.73 7.57 9.78
N GLU A 166 13.60 8.08 8.91
CA GLU A 166 14.90 8.63 9.25
C GLU A 166 14.87 10.15 9.52
N ASP A 167 13.65 10.73 9.65
CA ASP A 167 13.43 12.16 9.89
C ASP A 167 14.07 13.11 8.83
N GLN A 168 14.36 12.59 7.63
CA GLN A 168 14.83 13.36 6.49
C GLN A 168 13.70 14.11 5.78
N LEU A 169 12.47 13.64 5.93
CA LEU A 169 11.25 14.26 5.43
C LEU A 169 10.24 14.38 6.57
N ARG A 170 9.79 15.61 6.83
CA ARG A 170 8.64 15.87 7.70
C ARG A 170 7.41 16.05 6.84
N GLN A 171 6.43 15.19 7.03
CA GLN A 171 5.16 15.24 6.31
C GLN A 171 4.03 15.72 7.21
N VAL A 172 2.99 16.26 6.57
CA VAL A 172 1.71 16.60 7.19
C VAL A 172 0.63 15.79 6.49
N HIS A 173 -0.19 15.10 7.24
CA HIS A 173 -1.32 14.37 6.68
C HIS A 173 -2.47 15.31 6.33
N VAL A 174 -3.27 14.95 5.31
CA VAL A 174 -4.39 15.77 4.82
C VAL A 174 -5.35 16.19 5.95
N SER A 175 -5.55 15.34 6.95
CA SER A 175 -6.38 15.63 8.12
C SER A 175 -5.88 16.80 8.98
N GLU A 176 -4.60 17.15 8.89
CA GLU A 176 -3.95 18.18 9.68
C GLU A 176 -3.89 19.54 8.96
N VAL A 177 -4.02 19.52 7.61
CA VAL A 177 -3.86 20.74 6.77
C VAL A 177 -4.79 21.86 7.20
N ARG A 178 -6.08 21.56 7.45
CA ARG A 178 -7.06 22.56 7.85
C ARG A 178 -6.65 23.28 9.14
N SER A 179 -6.22 22.55 10.16
CA SER A 179 -5.82 23.14 11.42
C SER A 179 -4.55 24.00 11.29
N LEU A 180 -3.65 23.61 10.40
CA LEU A 180 -2.46 24.43 10.10
C LEU A 180 -2.83 25.74 9.41
N VAL A 181 -3.71 25.70 8.41
CA VAL A 181 -4.21 26.92 7.74
C VAL A 181 -4.90 27.85 8.76
N GLU A 182 -5.81 27.31 9.57
CA GLU A 182 -6.56 28.07 10.58
C GLU A 182 -5.66 28.65 11.68
N SER A 183 -4.53 27.99 11.98
CA SER A 183 -3.53 28.49 12.95
C SER A 183 -2.59 29.57 12.36
N GLY A 184 -2.73 29.89 11.09
CA GLY A 184 -1.90 30.88 10.40
C GLY A 184 -0.50 30.37 10.04
N ALA A 185 -0.33 29.07 9.83
CA ALA A 185 0.92 28.51 9.34
C ALA A 185 1.27 29.11 7.98
N TYR A 186 2.58 29.40 7.77
CA TYR A 186 3.04 29.89 6.47
C TYR A 186 3.10 28.74 5.46
N ILE A 187 2.26 28.82 4.44
CA ILE A 187 2.14 27.82 3.37
C ILE A 187 2.80 28.37 2.12
N VAL A 188 3.68 27.58 1.51
CA VAL A 188 4.33 27.89 0.25
C VAL A 188 3.87 26.90 -0.81
N ASP A 189 3.21 27.41 -1.84
CA ASP A 189 2.93 26.62 -3.04
C ASP A 189 4.15 26.63 -3.96
N VAL A 190 4.68 25.47 -4.26
CA VAL A 190 5.87 25.30 -5.10
C VAL A 190 5.53 24.84 -6.52
N ARG A 191 4.24 24.83 -6.87
CA ARG A 191 3.76 24.49 -8.21
C ARG A 191 3.97 25.67 -9.19
N GLU A 192 3.80 25.38 -10.48
CA GLU A 192 3.82 26.39 -11.52
C GLU A 192 2.59 27.33 -11.43
N GLU A 193 2.71 28.54 -11.97
CA GLU A 193 1.62 29.55 -11.95
C GLU A 193 0.30 29.03 -12.55
N GLY A 194 0.39 28.20 -13.62
CA GLY A 194 -0.78 27.59 -14.24
C GLY A 194 -1.52 26.64 -13.31
N GLU A 195 -0.81 25.80 -12.58
CA GLU A 195 -1.38 24.85 -11.61
C GLU A 195 -1.97 25.57 -10.40
N TYR A 196 -1.31 26.66 -9.96
CA TYR A 196 -1.84 27.51 -8.90
C TYR A 196 -3.15 28.19 -9.29
N ALA A 197 -3.26 28.65 -10.53
CA ALA A 197 -4.47 29.31 -11.06
C ALA A 197 -5.66 28.35 -11.20
N GLU A 198 -5.43 27.05 -11.39
CA GLU A 198 -6.49 26.03 -11.47
C GLU A 198 -7.13 25.74 -10.10
N GLY A 199 -6.40 25.97 -9.01
CA GLY A 199 -6.90 25.86 -7.64
C GLY A 199 -5.75 25.81 -6.63
N HIS A 200 -5.94 26.50 -5.50
CA HIS A 200 -4.96 26.54 -4.39
C HIS A 200 -5.65 26.64 -3.03
N LEU A 201 -4.91 26.45 -1.96
CA LEU A 201 -5.36 26.60 -0.58
C LEU A 201 -5.47 28.07 -0.18
#